data_3bc29abab61c6b0c5cfa23589a6c1279
#
_entry.id   3bc29abab61c6b0c5cfa23589a6c1279
#
_cell.length_a   1.000
_cell.length_b   1.000
_cell.length_c   1.000
_cell.angle_alpha   90.00
_cell.angle_beta   90.00
_cell.angle_gamma   90.00
#
_symmetry.space_group_name_H-M   'P 1'
#
loop_
_entity.id
_entity.type
_entity.pdbx_description
1 polymer ?
#
loop_
_entity_poly.entity_id
_entity_poly.type
_entity_poly.pdbx_seq_one_letter_code
_entity_poly.pdbx_strand_id
1 'polypeptide(L)'
;MERKVGEIFTYKGKTYQVVEVEADEECKGCAFEFSSCCTSSLGDCSPTHRTDGASVIFKEINNMENNQLTIDIPEGMEIDLENSDLTKGIVKFKKKDITYDDILQAYATDFGGIRVPNHCIDKILAISQLMNIAKYYNGDWNPNWRSLAESKYYIYYSTRSNTYGVSNTSSTNYGNIYFRLYKDAKAVIDNPNFRDILDKIYKN
;
A
#
# COMPACT_ATOMS: atom_id res chain seq x y z
N MET A 1 44.24 -21.30 -12.90
CA MET A 1 43.46 -21.01 -11.68
C MET A 1 42.05 -21.46 -11.94
N GLU A 2 41.50 -22.32 -11.09
CA GLU A 2 40.14 -22.86 -11.30
C GLU A 2 39.18 -22.20 -10.31
N ARG A 3 38.04 -21.73 -10.81
CA ARG A 3 36.92 -21.13 -10.01
C ARG A 3 35.82 -22.16 -9.87
N LYS A 4 35.18 -22.19 -8.70
CA LYS A 4 34.08 -23.14 -8.43
C LYS A 4 32.82 -22.74 -9.16
N VAL A 5 32.02 -23.70 -9.61
CA VAL A 5 30.68 -23.46 -10.12
C VAL A 5 29.84 -22.71 -9.05
N GLY A 6 29.18 -21.64 -9.44
CA GLY A 6 28.43 -20.74 -8.54
C GLY A 6 29.28 -19.63 -7.91
N GLU A 7 30.61 -19.65 -8.04
CA GLU A 7 31.50 -18.61 -7.48
C GLU A 7 31.19 -17.24 -8.12
N ILE A 8 31.13 -16.22 -7.28
CA ILE A 8 31.00 -14.81 -7.70
C ILE A 8 32.37 -14.14 -7.53
N PHE A 9 32.83 -13.45 -8.56
CA PHE A 9 34.12 -12.76 -8.53
C PHE A 9 34.08 -11.42 -9.28
N THR A 10 35.04 -10.55 -8.96
CA THR A 10 35.15 -9.24 -9.63
C THR A 10 36.38 -9.25 -10.55
N TYR A 11 36.19 -8.77 -11.79
CA TYR A 11 37.27 -8.59 -12.76
C TYR A 11 37.07 -7.27 -13.50
N LYS A 12 38.11 -6.44 -13.53
CA LYS A 12 38.09 -5.10 -14.15
C LYS A 12 36.90 -4.25 -13.76
N GLY A 13 36.49 -4.27 -12.47
CA GLY A 13 35.40 -3.47 -11.94
C GLY A 13 33.99 -4.00 -12.21
N LYS A 14 33.85 -5.15 -12.86
CA LYS A 14 32.58 -5.82 -13.11
C LYS A 14 32.50 -7.12 -12.32
N THR A 15 31.27 -7.52 -11.96
CA THR A 15 31.01 -8.75 -11.20
C THR A 15 30.51 -9.85 -12.11
N TYR A 16 31.02 -11.06 -11.92
CA TYR A 16 30.72 -12.23 -12.73
C TYR A 16 30.35 -13.41 -11.84
N GLN A 17 29.52 -14.31 -12.37
CA GLN A 17 29.22 -15.61 -11.77
C GLN A 17 29.69 -16.73 -12.69
N VAL A 18 30.27 -17.78 -12.08
CA VAL A 18 30.62 -19.01 -12.77
C VAL A 18 29.38 -19.88 -12.91
N VAL A 19 28.98 -20.14 -14.13
CA VAL A 19 27.75 -20.92 -14.46
C VAL A 19 28.13 -22.15 -15.25
N GLU A 20 27.70 -23.33 -14.78
CA GLU A 20 27.88 -24.59 -15.51
C GLU A 20 26.98 -24.64 -16.75
N VAL A 21 27.52 -25.16 -17.85
CA VAL A 21 26.79 -25.32 -19.12
C VAL A 21 27.09 -26.71 -19.70
N GLU A 22 26.26 -27.15 -20.65
CA GLU A 22 26.52 -28.41 -21.36
C GLU A 22 27.75 -28.27 -22.26
N ALA A 23 28.47 -29.37 -22.45
CA ALA A 23 29.78 -29.36 -23.13
C ALA A 23 29.72 -28.95 -24.61
N ASP A 24 28.56 -29.01 -25.24
CA ASP A 24 28.29 -28.59 -26.63
C ASP A 24 27.90 -27.10 -26.75
N GLU A 25 27.68 -26.41 -25.64
CA GLU A 25 27.31 -24.98 -25.62
C GLU A 25 28.53 -24.05 -25.42
N GLU A 26 29.73 -24.48 -25.79
CA GLU A 26 30.97 -23.75 -25.60
C GLU A 26 30.85 -22.24 -25.80
N CYS A 27 31.20 -21.47 -24.78
CA CYS A 27 31.24 -20.00 -24.76
C CYS A 27 29.92 -19.26 -25.07
N LYS A 28 28.84 -19.91 -25.46
CA LYS A 28 27.56 -19.27 -25.78
C LYS A 28 26.96 -18.58 -24.56
N GLY A 29 26.83 -17.27 -24.66
CA GLY A 29 26.34 -16.44 -23.54
C GLY A 29 27.39 -16.15 -22.46
N CYS A 30 28.65 -16.45 -22.69
CA CYS A 30 29.75 -16.03 -21.85
C CYS A 30 30.02 -14.53 -22.05
N ALA A 31 30.27 -13.81 -20.97
CA ALA A 31 30.63 -12.37 -21.05
C ALA A 31 31.94 -12.12 -21.84
N PHE A 32 32.70 -13.18 -22.12
CA PHE A 32 33.99 -13.15 -22.83
C PHE A 32 33.98 -13.96 -24.14
N GLU A 33 32.82 -14.26 -24.67
CA GLU A 33 32.60 -15.09 -25.87
C GLU A 33 33.42 -14.65 -27.09
N PHE A 34 33.65 -13.34 -27.24
CA PHE A 34 34.43 -12.80 -28.38
C PHE A 34 35.81 -12.30 -28.00
N SER A 35 36.30 -12.63 -26.80
CA SER A 35 37.60 -12.15 -26.37
C SER A 35 38.65 -13.24 -26.53
N SER A 36 39.74 -12.94 -27.25
CA SER A 36 40.90 -13.86 -27.41
C SER A 36 41.67 -14.16 -26.10
N CYS A 37 41.19 -13.67 -24.98
CA CYS A 37 41.89 -13.65 -23.69
C CYS A 37 41.11 -14.34 -22.55
N CYS A 38 40.26 -15.31 -22.83
CA CYS A 38 39.45 -15.89 -21.75
C CYS A 38 40.23 -16.89 -20.84
N THR A 39 41.48 -17.20 -21.10
CA THR A 39 42.08 -18.38 -20.49
C THR A 39 43.02 -18.17 -19.31
N SER A 40 43.77 -17.10 -19.21
CA SER A 40 44.84 -17.06 -18.18
C SER A 40 44.51 -16.21 -16.95
N SER A 41 43.69 -15.20 -17.08
CA SER A 41 43.40 -14.28 -15.96
C SER A 41 42.05 -14.47 -15.30
N LEU A 42 41.10 -15.18 -15.95
CA LEU A 42 39.74 -15.37 -15.46
C LEU A 42 39.55 -16.73 -14.78
N GLY A 43 40.30 -17.74 -15.20
CA GLY A 43 40.22 -19.12 -14.75
C GLY A 43 39.87 -20.08 -15.88
N ASP A 44 40.09 -21.36 -15.65
CA ASP A 44 39.84 -22.42 -16.63
C ASP A 44 38.34 -22.64 -16.79
N CYS A 45 37.83 -22.59 -18.02
CA CYS A 45 36.42 -22.76 -18.35
C CYS A 45 36.10 -24.07 -19.08
N SER A 46 37.13 -24.67 -19.75
CA SER A 46 36.96 -25.90 -20.50
C SER A 46 37.03 -27.14 -19.59
N PRO A 47 36.16 -28.14 -19.80
CA PRO A 47 36.16 -29.37 -19.00
C PRO A 47 37.47 -30.15 -19.09
N THR A 48 38.25 -29.98 -20.16
CA THR A 48 39.57 -30.63 -20.34
C THR A 48 40.67 -30.03 -19.45
N HIS A 49 40.52 -28.81 -19.00
CA HIS A 49 41.48 -28.09 -18.17
C HIS A 49 41.05 -27.93 -16.71
N ARG A 50 39.82 -28.34 -16.40
CA ARG A 50 39.26 -28.26 -15.05
C ARG A 50 39.37 -29.60 -14.32
N THR A 51 39.63 -29.53 -13.01
CA THR A 51 39.76 -30.74 -12.17
C THR A 51 38.38 -31.35 -11.83
N ASP A 52 37.30 -30.54 -11.90
CA ASP A 52 35.94 -31.00 -11.68
C ASP A 52 35.25 -31.52 -12.96
N GLY A 53 35.93 -31.39 -14.13
CA GLY A 53 35.40 -31.84 -15.42
C GLY A 53 34.19 -31.05 -15.94
N ALA A 54 33.80 -29.96 -15.27
CA ALA A 54 32.66 -29.14 -15.65
C ALA A 54 33.03 -28.19 -16.81
N SER A 55 32.10 -27.98 -17.76
CA SER A 55 32.17 -26.87 -18.70
C SER A 55 31.48 -25.65 -18.07
N VAL A 56 32.17 -24.51 -18.03
CA VAL A 56 31.62 -23.31 -17.39
C VAL A 56 31.76 -22.08 -18.26
N ILE A 57 30.83 -21.16 -18.09
CA ILE A 57 30.88 -19.80 -18.64
C ILE A 57 30.91 -18.78 -17.52
N PHE A 58 31.34 -17.56 -17.82
CA PHE A 58 31.34 -16.45 -16.90
C PHE A 58 30.22 -15.47 -17.32
N LYS A 59 29.13 -15.41 -16.54
CA LYS A 59 28.03 -14.46 -16.77
C LYS A 59 28.28 -13.17 -16.00
N GLU A 60 28.24 -12.02 -16.67
CA GLU A 60 28.26 -10.72 -15.99
C GLU A 60 26.97 -10.55 -15.16
N ILE A 61 27.13 -10.27 -13.87
CA ILE A 61 26.02 -9.94 -12.97
C ILE A 61 25.97 -8.42 -12.87
N ASN A 62 25.02 -7.82 -13.53
CA ASN A 62 24.72 -6.41 -13.29
C ASN A 62 24.03 -6.29 -11.94
N ASN A 63 24.77 -5.89 -10.91
CA ASN A 63 24.26 -5.69 -9.54
C ASN A 63 23.15 -4.60 -9.43
N MET A 64 22.61 -4.09 -10.53
CA MET A 64 21.59 -3.04 -10.53
C MET A 64 20.16 -3.50 -10.88
N GLU A 65 19.93 -4.76 -11.25
CA GLU A 65 18.61 -5.11 -11.77
C GLU A 65 17.70 -5.94 -10.86
N ASN A 66 18.11 -6.36 -9.66
CA ASN A 66 17.21 -7.17 -8.84
C ASN A 66 17.35 -6.98 -7.31
N ASN A 67 17.42 -5.73 -6.84
CA ASN A 67 17.15 -5.44 -5.44
C ASN A 67 15.66 -5.09 -5.20
N GLN A 68 14.75 -5.64 -6.00
CA GLN A 68 13.32 -5.51 -5.77
C GLN A 68 12.83 -6.70 -4.95
N LEU A 69 12.41 -6.43 -3.73
CA LEU A 69 11.62 -7.36 -2.92
C LEU A 69 10.15 -7.16 -3.30
N THR A 70 9.57 -8.14 -3.98
CA THR A 70 8.12 -8.14 -4.22
C THR A 70 7.43 -8.75 -3.01
N ILE A 71 6.53 -8.01 -2.39
CA ILE A 71 5.76 -8.45 -1.23
C ILE A 71 4.29 -8.40 -1.63
N ASP A 72 3.60 -9.55 -1.51
CA ASP A 72 2.16 -9.60 -1.67
C ASP A 72 1.49 -8.97 -0.46
N ILE A 73 0.80 -7.86 -0.67
CA ILE A 73 0.05 -7.18 0.39
C ILE A 73 -1.37 -7.75 0.41
N PRO A 74 -1.84 -8.30 1.55
CA PRO A 74 -3.20 -8.81 1.65
C PRO A 74 -4.24 -7.71 1.36
N GLU A 75 -5.38 -8.08 0.79
CA GLU A 75 -6.47 -7.15 0.49
C GLU A 75 -6.90 -6.36 1.75
N GLY A 76 -7.04 -5.05 1.61
CA GLY A 76 -7.40 -4.14 2.70
C GLY A 76 -6.29 -3.88 3.72
N MET A 77 -5.06 -4.32 3.45
CA MET A 77 -3.90 -4.08 4.31
C MET A 77 -2.91 -3.13 3.62
N GLU A 78 -2.03 -2.54 4.40
CA GLU A 78 -0.86 -1.79 3.95
C GLU A 78 0.36 -2.15 4.80
N ILE A 79 1.56 -1.82 4.32
CA ILE A 79 2.78 -2.06 5.09
C ILE A 79 2.81 -1.11 6.29
N ASP A 80 2.96 -1.68 7.48
CA ASP A 80 3.19 -0.93 8.71
C ASP A 80 4.68 -0.59 8.84
N LEU A 81 5.08 0.55 8.30
CA LEU A 81 6.47 0.99 8.29
C LEU A 81 7.01 1.27 9.71
N GLU A 82 6.14 1.68 10.64
CA GLU A 82 6.54 2.01 12.02
C GLU A 82 6.92 0.76 12.81
N ASN A 83 6.24 -0.35 12.55
CA ASN A 83 6.47 -1.62 13.24
C ASN A 83 7.25 -2.65 12.42
N SER A 84 7.63 -2.31 11.18
CA SER A 84 8.48 -3.13 10.31
C SER A 84 9.97 -2.84 10.57
N ASP A 85 10.81 -3.86 10.43
CA ASP A 85 12.26 -3.74 10.44
C ASP A 85 12.82 -4.28 9.12
N LEU A 86 12.89 -3.41 8.12
CA LEU A 86 13.34 -3.78 6.78
C LEU A 86 14.81 -4.21 6.75
N THR A 87 15.62 -3.77 7.74
CA THR A 87 17.03 -4.18 7.83
C THR A 87 17.19 -5.64 8.23
N LYS A 88 16.19 -6.18 8.96
CA LYS A 88 16.10 -7.58 9.34
C LYS A 88 15.17 -8.41 8.44
N GLY A 89 14.61 -7.80 7.38
CA GLY A 89 13.65 -8.46 6.50
C GLY A 89 12.29 -8.72 7.17
N ILE A 90 11.95 -7.99 8.24
CA ILE A 90 10.68 -8.14 8.94
C ILE A 90 9.70 -7.08 8.39
N VAL A 91 8.66 -7.55 7.69
CA VAL A 91 7.56 -6.71 7.20
C VAL A 91 6.30 -7.04 7.97
N LYS A 92 5.67 -6.02 8.55
CA LYS A 92 4.37 -6.13 9.20
C LYS A 92 3.32 -5.39 8.39
N PHE A 93 2.09 -5.85 8.47
CA PHE A 93 0.95 -5.23 7.82
C PHE A 93 0.00 -4.66 8.86
N LYS A 94 -0.60 -3.53 8.55
CA LYS A 94 -1.72 -2.95 9.28
C LYS A 94 -2.92 -2.80 8.35
N LYS A 95 -4.11 -2.67 8.92
CA LYS A 95 -5.31 -2.41 8.14
C LYS A 95 -5.19 -1.03 7.49
N LYS A 96 -5.43 -0.97 6.17
CA LYS A 96 -5.47 0.30 5.44
C LYS A 96 -6.64 1.15 5.94
N ASP A 97 -6.39 2.43 6.22
CA ASP A 97 -7.46 3.37 6.51
C ASP A 97 -8.29 3.62 5.24
N ILE A 98 -9.61 3.53 5.41
CA ILE A 98 -10.56 3.78 4.32
C ILE A 98 -10.45 5.24 3.88
N THR A 99 -10.29 5.47 2.58
CA THR A 99 -10.31 6.82 1.99
C THR A 99 -11.72 7.19 1.53
N TYR A 100 -11.95 8.49 1.28
CA TYR A 100 -13.22 8.92 0.70
C TYR A 100 -13.41 8.38 -0.73
N ASP A 101 -12.34 8.23 -1.51
CA ASP A 101 -12.39 7.66 -2.85
C ASP A 101 -12.83 6.19 -2.85
N ASP A 102 -12.41 5.41 -1.84
CA ASP A 102 -12.88 4.03 -1.66
C ASP A 102 -14.40 4.00 -1.44
N ILE A 103 -14.96 4.99 -0.73
CA ILE A 103 -16.39 5.12 -0.48
C ILE A 103 -17.14 5.57 -1.72
N LEU A 104 -16.60 6.54 -2.48
CA LEU A 104 -17.22 7.03 -3.71
C LEU A 104 -17.42 5.92 -4.73
N GLN A 105 -16.45 5.08 -4.93
CA GLN A 105 -16.54 3.95 -5.87
C GLN A 105 -17.70 3.00 -5.53
N ALA A 106 -18.03 2.87 -4.24
CA ALA A 106 -19.08 1.96 -3.78
C ALA A 106 -20.48 2.59 -3.75
N TYR A 107 -20.61 3.92 -3.53
CA TYR A 107 -21.90 4.53 -3.12
C TYR A 107 -22.23 5.86 -3.79
N ALA A 108 -21.35 6.45 -4.60
CA ALA A 108 -21.64 7.75 -5.20
C ALA A 108 -22.70 7.66 -6.31
N THR A 109 -23.66 8.56 -6.25
CA THR A 109 -24.59 8.86 -7.35
C THR A 109 -24.44 10.32 -7.76
N ASP A 110 -24.56 10.62 -9.06
CA ASP A 110 -24.50 11.98 -9.57
C ASP A 110 -25.67 12.83 -9.04
N PHE A 111 -25.31 14.01 -8.50
CA PHE A 111 -26.29 15.03 -8.13
C PHE A 111 -26.41 16.08 -9.25
N GLY A 112 -27.63 16.32 -9.72
CA GLY A 112 -27.94 17.52 -10.49
C GLY A 112 -27.60 18.79 -9.70
N GLY A 113 -27.15 19.84 -10.38
CA GLY A 113 -26.52 21.02 -9.79
C GLY A 113 -27.34 21.66 -8.65
N ILE A 114 -26.76 21.66 -7.45
CA ILE A 114 -27.28 22.38 -6.29
C ILE A 114 -26.81 23.84 -6.39
N ARG A 115 -27.76 24.80 -6.33
CA ARG A 115 -27.41 26.21 -6.28
C ARG A 115 -27.32 26.64 -4.82
N VAL A 116 -26.13 26.99 -4.37
CA VAL A 116 -25.85 27.51 -3.02
C VAL A 116 -24.93 28.74 -3.11
N PRO A 117 -24.93 29.62 -2.10
CA PRO A 117 -23.96 30.73 -2.04
C PRO A 117 -22.51 30.18 -2.10
N ASN A 118 -21.62 30.87 -2.82
CA ASN A 118 -20.26 30.42 -3.04
C ASN A 118 -19.50 30.09 -1.75
N HIS A 119 -19.68 30.85 -0.68
CA HIS A 119 -19.02 30.60 0.61
C HIS A 119 -19.55 29.35 1.35
N CYS A 120 -20.66 28.76 0.90
CA CYS A 120 -21.23 27.53 1.46
C CYS A 120 -20.86 26.28 0.67
N ILE A 121 -20.23 26.41 -0.50
CA ILE A 121 -20.00 25.28 -1.41
C ILE A 121 -19.18 24.20 -0.69
N ASP A 122 -18.04 24.55 -0.10
CA ASP A 122 -17.16 23.58 0.56
C ASP A 122 -17.84 22.85 1.72
N LYS A 123 -18.66 23.58 2.48
CA LYS A 123 -19.42 22.98 3.59
C LYS A 123 -20.50 22.02 3.08
N ILE A 124 -21.22 22.38 2.03
CA ILE A 124 -22.25 21.51 1.44
C ILE A 124 -21.63 20.26 0.82
N LEU A 125 -20.51 20.41 0.13
CA LEU A 125 -19.74 19.27 -0.39
C LEU A 125 -19.30 18.35 0.74
N ALA A 126 -18.74 18.89 1.82
CA ALA A 126 -18.30 18.11 2.98
C ALA A 126 -19.49 17.41 3.68
N ILE A 127 -20.66 18.03 3.77
CA ILE A 127 -21.89 17.40 4.29
C ILE A 127 -22.27 16.21 3.39
N SER A 128 -22.29 16.38 2.07
CA SER A 128 -22.57 15.30 1.12
C SER A 128 -21.57 14.14 1.29
N GLN A 129 -20.30 14.45 1.45
CA GLN A 129 -19.26 13.46 1.71
C GLN A 129 -19.51 12.69 3.01
N LEU A 130 -19.87 13.39 4.11
CA LEU A 130 -20.19 12.74 5.38
C LEU A 130 -21.45 11.86 5.29
N MET A 131 -22.43 12.24 4.45
CA MET A 131 -23.61 11.39 4.17
C MET A 131 -23.21 10.07 3.50
N ASN A 132 -22.29 10.11 2.51
CA ASN A 132 -21.77 8.91 1.84
C ASN A 132 -20.97 8.04 2.82
N ILE A 133 -20.16 8.65 3.68
CA ILE A 133 -19.42 7.94 4.74
C ILE A 133 -20.40 7.26 5.70
N ALA A 134 -21.44 7.97 6.14
CA ALA A 134 -22.46 7.38 7.01
C ALA A 134 -23.21 6.24 6.32
N LYS A 135 -23.52 6.36 5.02
CA LYS A 135 -24.14 5.28 4.24
C LYS A 135 -23.24 4.04 4.18
N TYR A 136 -21.93 4.22 3.99
CA TYR A 136 -20.97 3.13 4.01
C TYR A 136 -21.01 2.35 5.33
N TYR A 137 -20.97 3.04 6.46
CA TYR A 137 -20.96 2.40 7.79
C TYR A 137 -22.32 1.83 8.18
N ASN A 138 -23.41 2.48 7.78
CA ASN A 138 -24.78 2.10 8.14
C ASN A 138 -25.36 0.98 7.26
N GLY A 139 -24.81 0.75 6.05
CA GLY A 139 -25.43 -0.10 5.05
C GLY A 139 -26.83 0.40 4.69
N ASP A 140 -27.85 -0.45 4.77
CA ASP A 140 -29.25 -0.10 4.48
C ASP A 140 -30.01 0.41 5.69
N TRP A 141 -29.34 0.62 6.83
CA TRP A 141 -30.02 1.15 8.01
C TRP A 141 -30.44 2.62 7.81
N ASN A 142 -31.69 2.90 8.17
CA ASN A 142 -32.25 4.24 8.28
C ASN A 142 -32.78 4.47 9.70
N PRO A 143 -32.62 5.67 10.29
CA PRO A 143 -33.10 5.95 11.64
C PRO A 143 -34.59 5.77 11.77
N ASN A 144 -35.03 4.88 12.68
CA ASN A 144 -36.46 4.78 13.03
C ASN A 144 -36.79 5.77 14.15
N TRP A 145 -37.37 6.90 13.79
CA TRP A 145 -37.76 7.96 14.73
C TRP A 145 -38.97 7.64 15.59
N ARG A 146 -39.68 6.55 15.29
CA ARG A 146 -40.79 6.03 16.12
C ARG A 146 -40.33 5.12 17.24
N SER A 147 -39.10 4.63 17.16
CA SER A 147 -38.51 3.74 18.17
C SER A 147 -37.70 4.55 19.18
N LEU A 148 -38.16 4.58 20.42
CA LEU A 148 -37.41 5.17 21.53
C LEU A 148 -36.31 4.27 22.07
N ALA A 149 -36.34 2.99 21.73
CA ALA A 149 -35.33 2.00 22.13
C ALA A 149 -34.08 2.05 21.25
N GLU A 150 -34.18 2.66 20.06
CA GLU A 150 -33.06 2.72 19.12
C GLU A 150 -32.27 4.02 19.29
N SER A 151 -31.05 3.92 19.78
CA SER A 151 -30.12 5.06 19.83
C SER A 151 -29.58 5.38 18.42
N LYS A 152 -29.59 6.65 18.08
CA LYS A 152 -29.02 7.20 16.83
C LYS A 152 -27.84 8.06 17.21
N TYR A 153 -26.65 7.70 16.74
CA TYR A 153 -25.41 8.38 17.10
C TYR A 153 -25.06 9.43 16.06
N TYR A 154 -24.53 10.56 16.52
CA TYR A 154 -24.08 11.64 15.63
C TYR A 154 -22.77 12.24 16.13
N ILE A 155 -22.00 12.80 15.19
CA ILE A 155 -20.74 13.48 15.48
C ILE A 155 -21.05 14.93 15.85
N TYR A 156 -20.35 15.44 16.86
CA TYR A 156 -20.35 16.86 17.21
C TYR A 156 -18.94 17.37 17.42
N TYR A 157 -18.78 18.68 17.37
CA TYR A 157 -17.52 19.36 17.71
C TYR A 157 -17.73 20.27 18.91
N SER A 158 -16.87 20.10 19.89
CA SER A 158 -16.85 20.97 21.10
C SER A 158 -15.82 22.07 20.91
N THR A 159 -16.29 23.30 20.70
CA THR A 159 -15.42 24.48 20.62
C THR A 159 -14.64 24.73 21.91
N ARG A 160 -15.21 24.37 23.07
CA ARG A 160 -14.58 24.53 24.38
C ARG A 160 -13.35 23.64 24.55
N SER A 161 -13.43 22.38 24.13
CA SER A 161 -12.33 21.43 24.26
C SER A 161 -11.51 21.26 22.97
N ASN A 162 -11.95 21.89 21.88
CA ASN A 162 -11.37 21.77 20.55
C ASN A 162 -11.30 20.29 20.06
N THR A 163 -12.33 19.50 20.38
CA THR A 163 -12.37 18.07 20.09
C THR A 163 -13.68 17.66 19.44
N TYR A 164 -13.59 16.61 18.62
CA TYR A 164 -14.78 15.87 18.13
C TYR A 164 -15.23 14.86 19.17
N GLY A 165 -16.54 14.68 19.25
CA GLY A 165 -17.16 13.67 20.11
C GLY A 165 -18.35 13.00 19.41
N VAL A 166 -18.82 11.90 20.00
CA VAL A 166 -20.04 11.22 19.59
C VAL A 166 -21.10 11.39 20.67
N SER A 167 -22.28 11.83 20.26
CA SER A 167 -23.46 11.87 21.12
C SER A 167 -24.57 11.00 20.53
N ASN A 168 -25.65 10.81 21.25
CA ASN A 168 -26.79 10.05 20.77
C ASN A 168 -28.13 10.70 21.10
N THR A 169 -29.16 10.29 20.38
CA THR A 169 -30.54 10.57 20.63
C THR A 169 -31.40 9.38 20.26
N SER A 170 -32.53 9.19 20.95
CA SER A 170 -33.53 8.19 20.58
C SER A 170 -34.80 8.80 19.99
N SER A 171 -35.14 10.01 20.41
CA SER A 171 -36.42 10.63 20.12
C SER A 171 -36.36 11.92 19.29
N THR A 172 -35.23 12.63 19.32
CA THR A 172 -35.13 13.96 18.70
C THR A 172 -34.26 13.93 17.46
N ASN A 173 -34.82 14.33 16.34
CA ASN A 173 -34.07 14.54 15.11
C ASN A 173 -33.57 15.99 15.05
N TYR A 174 -32.27 16.18 15.21
CA TYR A 174 -31.59 17.49 15.13
C TYR A 174 -31.17 17.85 13.70
N GLY A 175 -31.59 17.08 12.68
CA GLY A 175 -31.14 17.28 11.31
C GLY A 175 -29.65 16.86 11.06
N ASN A 176 -29.06 16.13 12.00
CA ASN A 176 -27.71 15.63 11.87
C ASN A 176 -27.63 14.41 10.94
N ILE A 177 -26.40 14.06 10.56
CA ILE A 177 -26.10 12.79 9.91
C ILE A 177 -25.89 11.75 11.02
N TYR A 178 -26.67 10.65 10.95
CA TYR A 178 -26.73 9.66 12.01
C TYR A 178 -26.04 8.35 11.63
N PHE A 179 -25.47 7.72 12.65
CA PHE A 179 -24.85 6.41 12.60
C PHE A 179 -25.65 5.43 13.47
N ARG A 180 -25.74 4.18 13.02
CA ARG A 180 -26.41 3.11 13.76
C ARG A 180 -25.65 2.75 15.05
N LEU A 181 -24.33 2.73 15.00
CA LEU A 181 -23.49 2.28 16.10
C LEU A 181 -22.53 3.40 16.54
N TYR A 182 -22.29 3.48 17.85
CA TYR A 182 -21.30 4.39 18.42
C TYR A 182 -19.90 4.20 17.80
N LYS A 183 -19.48 2.92 17.64
CA LYS A 183 -18.17 2.57 17.09
C LYS A 183 -17.95 3.10 15.67
N ASP A 184 -19.01 3.18 14.86
CA ASP A 184 -18.92 3.62 13.48
C ASP A 184 -18.74 5.14 13.41
N ALA A 185 -19.50 5.91 14.20
CA ALA A 185 -19.29 7.34 14.34
C ALA A 185 -17.89 7.67 14.91
N LYS A 186 -17.43 6.86 15.87
CA LYS A 186 -16.08 7.00 16.45
C LYS A 186 -14.99 6.70 15.43
N ALA A 187 -15.15 5.66 14.61
CA ALA A 187 -14.24 5.32 13.54
C ALA A 187 -14.07 6.46 12.52
N VAL A 188 -15.16 7.20 12.21
CA VAL A 188 -15.08 8.38 11.34
C VAL A 188 -14.26 9.49 11.97
N ILE A 189 -14.40 9.73 13.28
CA ILE A 189 -13.63 10.75 14.00
C ILE A 189 -12.13 10.38 14.03
N ASP A 190 -11.83 9.09 14.23
CA ASP A 190 -10.46 8.61 14.41
C ASP A 190 -9.72 8.44 13.08
N ASN A 191 -10.44 8.33 11.96
CA ASN A 191 -9.83 8.18 10.65
C ASN A 191 -9.23 9.53 10.15
N PRO A 192 -7.91 9.61 9.97
CA PRO A 192 -7.23 10.83 9.54
C PRO A 192 -7.69 11.30 8.14
N ASN A 193 -8.10 10.38 7.26
CA ASN A 193 -8.57 10.70 5.91
C ASN A 193 -9.89 11.49 5.88
N PHE A 194 -10.65 11.48 6.98
CA PHE A 194 -11.91 12.20 7.07
C PHE A 194 -11.80 13.52 7.85
N ARG A 195 -10.62 13.84 8.38
CA ARG A 195 -10.40 15.03 9.22
C ARG A 195 -10.79 16.32 8.49
N ASP A 196 -10.34 16.50 7.26
CA ASP A 196 -10.63 17.70 6.47
C ASP A 196 -12.14 17.87 6.20
N ILE A 197 -12.85 16.77 5.97
CA ILE A 197 -14.31 16.77 5.78
C ILE A 197 -15.00 17.25 7.06
N LEU A 198 -14.63 16.71 8.21
CA LEU A 198 -15.19 17.10 9.50
C LEU A 198 -14.88 18.55 9.83
N ASP A 199 -13.66 19.01 9.58
CA ASP A 199 -13.26 20.39 9.85
C ASP A 199 -14.05 21.39 9.00
N LYS A 200 -14.31 21.11 7.73
CA LYS A 200 -15.17 21.93 6.86
C LYS A 200 -16.64 21.99 7.32
N ILE A 201 -17.14 20.94 7.94
CA ILE A 201 -18.54 20.93 8.43
C ILE A 201 -18.66 21.69 9.73
N TYR A 202 -17.76 21.47 10.68
CA TYR A 202 -17.97 21.83 12.08
C TYR A 202 -17.13 23.02 12.57
N LYS A 203 -16.05 23.38 11.88
CA LYS A 203 -15.14 24.47 12.31
C LYS A 203 -15.28 25.75 11.48
N ASN A 204 -15.94 25.67 10.32
CA ASN A 204 -16.15 26.81 9.40
C ASN A 204 -17.56 27.40 9.53
#